data_6ddf81b8732b5ab3d4d24456f2c3cbcd
#
_entry.id   6ddf81b8732b5ab3d4d24456f2c3cbcd
#
_cell.length_a   1.000
_cell.length_b   1.000
_cell.length_c   1.000
_cell.angle_alpha   90.00
_cell.angle_beta   90.00
_cell.angle_gamma   90.00
#
_symmetry.space_group_name_H-M   'P 1'
#
loop_
_entity.id
_entity.type
_entity.pdbx_description
1 polymer ?
#
loop_
_entity_poly.entity_id
_entity_poly.type
_entity_poly.pdbx_seq_one_letter_code
_entity_poly.pdbx_strand_id
1 'polypeptide(L)'
;MIEFQKGSASSKIKKFLNQVHEEYEQSNGISDKYFEYSITISSENEIVGVLSGYTVFSEVYVENIVIHRNYREKGYGKKLLKFLEDKFENEGYNNINLSTSEFQAPTFYEKCGYKLEFVRKNKINPKLTKYFFVKFFDNPNQYMGVS
;
A
#
# COMPACT_ATOMS: atom_id res chain seq x y z
N MET A 1 -17.05 25.54 16.50
CA MET A 1 -16.77 26.08 15.14
C MET A 1 -16.05 25.00 14.31
N ILE A 2 -16.49 24.79 13.08
CA ILE A 2 -15.89 23.82 12.16
C ILE A 2 -15.15 24.59 11.08
N GLU A 3 -13.90 24.19 10.82
CA GLU A 3 -13.06 24.88 9.83
C GLU A 3 -12.50 23.87 8.83
N PHE A 4 -12.41 24.24 7.56
CA PHE A 4 -11.75 23.50 6.51
C PHE A 4 -10.44 24.19 6.13
N GLN A 5 -9.36 23.42 6.06
CA GLN A 5 -8.06 23.91 5.59
C GLN A 5 -7.53 22.98 4.51
N LYS A 6 -7.20 23.56 3.37
CA LYS A 6 -6.55 22.81 2.28
C LYS A 6 -5.06 22.70 2.56
N GLY A 7 -4.50 21.51 2.31
CA GLY A 7 -3.07 21.26 2.48
C GLY A 7 -2.76 20.30 3.62
N SER A 8 -1.48 20.17 3.94
CA SER A 8 -1.03 19.29 5.03
C SER A 8 -1.51 19.79 6.38
N ALA A 9 -1.82 18.86 7.28
CA ALA A 9 -2.19 19.20 8.64
C ALA A 9 -1.05 19.94 9.35
N SER A 10 -1.40 20.94 10.16
CA SER A 10 -0.45 21.67 10.98
C SER A 10 0.15 20.76 12.06
N SER A 11 1.25 21.22 12.67
CA SER A 11 1.88 20.51 13.80
C SER A 11 0.90 20.27 14.95
N LYS A 12 0.04 21.25 15.22
CA LYS A 12 -0.97 21.15 16.26
C LYS A 12 -1.99 20.05 15.96
N ILE A 13 -2.45 19.97 14.71
CA ILE A 13 -3.39 18.94 14.27
C ILE A 13 -2.73 17.57 14.34
N LYS A 14 -1.49 17.45 13.85
CA LYS A 14 -0.74 16.18 13.89
C LYS A 14 -0.54 15.68 15.30
N LYS A 15 -0.19 16.58 16.22
CA LYS A 15 -0.02 16.23 17.64
C LYS A 15 -1.31 15.70 18.25
N PHE A 16 -2.43 16.35 17.97
CA PHE A 16 -3.75 15.91 18.44
C PHE A 16 -4.10 14.53 17.90
N LEU A 17 -3.92 14.31 16.58
CA LEU A 17 -4.18 13.02 15.96
C LEU A 17 -3.35 11.91 16.58
N ASN A 18 -2.05 12.14 16.72
CA ASN A 18 -1.14 11.13 17.26
C ASN A 18 -1.49 10.77 18.70
N GLN A 19 -1.81 11.76 19.51
CA GLN A 19 -2.18 11.53 20.90
C GLN A 19 -3.44 10.70 21.05
N VAL A 20 -4.48 11.03 20.29
CA VAL A 20 -5.77 10.33 20.38
C VAL A 20 -5.67 8.92 19.79
N HIS A 21 -5.00 8.76 18.64
CA HIS A 21 -4.77 7.44 18.05
C HIS A 21 -3.98 6.54 18.99
N GLU A 22 -2.92 7.07 19.60
CA GLU A 22 -2.08 6.31 20.52
C GLU A 22 -2.87 5.82 21.73
N GLU A 23 -3.75 6.66 22.30
CA GLU A 23 -4.62 6.26 23.41
C GLU A 23 -5.53 5.07 23.02
N TYR A 24 -6.16 5.11 21.85
CA TYR A 24 -6.98 4.02 21.36
C TYR A 24 -6.16 2.76 21.13
N GLU A 25 -5.01 2.88 20.50
CA GLU A 25 -4.14 1.76 20.20
C GLU A 25 -3.66 1.08 21.46
N GLN A 26 -3.16 1.86 22.42
CA GLN A 26 -2.67 1.32 23.70
C GLN A 26 -3.76 0.62 24.49
N SER A 27 -4.98 1.18 24.50
CA SER A 27 -6.08 0.57 25.22
C SER A 27 -6.54 -0.77 24.62
N ASN A 28 -6.15 -1.04 23.37
CA ASN A 28 -6.48 -2.28 22.66
C ASN A 28 -5.27 -3.20 22.45
N GLY A 29 -4.11 -2.86 23.01
CA GLY A 29 -2.89 -3.65 22.84
C GLY A 29 -2.34 -3.63 21.43
N ILE A 30 -2.59 -2.54 20.70
CA ILE A 30 -2.21 -2.39 19.30
C ILE A 30 -1.21 -1.23 19.16
N SER A 31 -0.28 -1.35 18.23
CA SER A 31 0.50 -0.20 17.75
C SER A 31 0.32 -0.11 16.24
N ASP A 32 0.40 1.09 15.66
CA ASP A 32 0.13 1.28 14.25
C ASP A 32 1.22 0.69 13.34
N LYS A 33 2.44 0.57 13.84
CA LYS A 33 3.60 0.10 13.07
C LYS A 33 3.75 0.82 11.74
N TYR A 34 3.35 2.08 11.69
CA TYR A 34 3.35 2.86 10.47
C TYR A 34 4.76 3.25 10.07
N PHE A 35 5.11 2.97 8.82
CA PHE A 35 6.26 3.58 8.16
C PHE A 35 6.04 3.60 6.65
N GLU A 36 6.67 4.56 6.00
CA GLU A 36 6.68 4.63 4.55
C GLU A 36 7.87 3.85 4.00
N TYR A 37 7.72 3.29 2.81
CA TYR A 37 8.80 2.55 2.18
C TYR A 37 8.86 2.84 0.68
N SER A 38 10.01 2.62 0.10
CA SER A 38 10.20 2.62 -1.35
C SER A 38 11.17 1.51 -1.74
N ILE A 39 10.91 0.88 -2.88
CA ILE A 39 11.75 -0.16 -3.48
C ILE A 39 12.04 0.31 -4.89
N THR A 40 13.31 0.27 -5.29
CA THR A 40 13.72 0.78 -6.58
C THR A 40 14.45 -0.28 -7.39
N ILE A 41 14.32 -0.19 -8.71
CA ILE A 41 15.18 -0.90 -9.66
C ILE A 41 15.99 0.15 -10.39
N SER A 42 17.29 -0.05 -10.45
CA SER A 42 18.20 0.85 -11.17
C SER A 42 18.87 0.12 -12.32
N SER A 43 19.16 0.85 -13.37
CA SER A 43 19.95 0.39 -14.51
C SER A 43 20.93 1.51 -14.87
N GLU A 44 22.20 1.17 -15.01
CA GLU A 44 23.25 2.17 -15.32
C GLU A 44 23.24 3.36 -14.36
N ASN A 45 23.05 3.09 -13.05
CA ASN A 45 23.01 4.09 -11.97
C ASN A 45 21.80 5.04 -12.03
N GLU A 46 20.81 4.75 -12.84
CA GLU A 46 19.56 5.52 -12.88
C GLU A 46 18.37 4.67 -12.43
N ILE A 47 17.45 5.29 -11.72
CA ILE A 47 16.23 4.62 -11.30
C ILE A 47 15.33 4.42 -12.52
N VAL A 48 14.93 3.18 -12.77
CA VAL A 48 14.04 2.84 -13.89
C VAL A 48 12.70 2.27 -13.42
N GLY A 49 12.57 1.97 -12.15
CA GLY A 49 11.32 1.50 -11.58
C GLY A 49 11.23 1.76 -10.09
N VAL A 50 10.02 2.02 -9.60
CA VAL A 50 9.74 2.31 -8.19
C VAL A 50 8.45 1.62 -7.78
N LEU A 51 8.47 1.00 -6.62
CA LEU A 51 7.29 0.59 -5.89
C LEU A 51 7.35 1.27 -4.52
N SER A 52 6.31 2.00 -4.15
CA SER A 52 6.29 2.72 -2.87
C SER A 52 4.92 2.60 -2.20
N GLY A 53 4.91 2.80 -0.92
CA GLY A 53 3.70 2.75 -0.13
C GLY A 53 3.98 2.93 1.35
N TYR A 54 3.14 2.33 2.17
CA TYR A 54 3.29 2.41 3.62
C TYR A 54 2.73 1.15 4.27
N THR A 55 3.12 0.95 5.52
CA THR A 55 2.53 -0.08 6.38
C THR A 55 1.67 0.58 7.44
N VAL A 56 0.61 -0.10 7.83
CA VAL A 56 -0.21 0.28 8.98
C VAL A 56 -0.76 -1.00 9.59
N PHE A 57 -0.64 -1.12 10.90
CA PHE A 57 -1.01 -2.33 11.63
C PHE A 57 -0.32 -3.56 11.02
N SER A 58 -1.08 -4.55 10.58
CA SER A 58 -0.55 -5.77 9.97
C SER A 58 -0.63 -5.78 8.45
N GLU A 59 -0.85 -4.62 7.83
CA GLU A 59 -1.08 -4.52 6.40
C GLU A 59 -0.02 -3.69 5.70
N VAL A 60 0.25 -4.07 4.45
CA VAL A 60 1.17 -3.37 3.55
C VAL A 60 0.36 -2.77 2.41
N TYR A 61 0.40 -1.45 2.29
CA TYR A 61 -0.31 -0.77 1.21
C TYR A 61 0.66 -0.33 0.12
N VAL A 62 0.29 -0.56 -1.14
CA VAL A 62 1.06 -0.10 -2.31
C VAL A 62 0.37 1.13 -2.87
N GLU A 63 1.08 2.27 -2.85
CA GLU A 63 0.56 3.51 -3.44
C GLU A 63 0.95 3.64 -4.90
N ASN A 64 2.20 3.29 -5.22
CA ASN A 64 2.75 3.48 -6.55
C ASN A 64 3.53 2.25 -6.99
N ILE A 65 3.34 1.87 -8.24
CA ILE A 65 4.24 0.98 -8.94
C ILE A 65 4.42 1.56 -10.35
N VAL A 66 5.62 2.04 -10.64
CA VAL A 66 5.89 2.76 -11.88
C VAL A 66 7.19 2.26 -12.49
N ILE A 67 7.14 1.90 -13.76
CA ILE A 67 8.31 1.50 -14.53
C ILE A 67 8.48 2.49 -15.68
N HIS A 68 9.70 2.97 -15.84
CA HIS A 68 10.05 3.86 -16.96
C HIS A 68 9.67 3.16 -18.28
N ARG A 69 9.05 3.89 -19.20
CA ARG A 69 8.48 3.32 -20.42
C ARG A 69 9.45 2.48 -21.24
N ASN A 70 10.74 2.84 -21.26
CA ASN A 70 11.77 2.12 -22.01
C ASN A 70 12.16 0.78 -21.36
N TYR A 71 11.68 0.53 -20.15
CA TYR A 71 11.97 -0.68 -19.38
C TYR A 71 10.71 -1.51 -19.08
N ARG A 72 9.59 -1.16 -19.70
CA ARG A 72 8.33 -1.92 -19.56
C ARG A 72 8.40 -3.23 -20.34
N GLU A 73 7.48 -4.14 -20.02
CA GLU A 73 7.35 -5.46 -20.66
C GLU A 73 8.59 -6.36 -20.46
N LYS A 74 9.42 -6.04 -19.47
CA LYS A 74 10.61 -6.81 -19.08
C LYS A 74 10.46 -7.52 -17.74
N GLY A 75 9.26 -7.48 -17.14
CA GLY A 75 8.99 -8.14 -15.87
C GLY A 75 9.44 -7.36 -14.63
N TYR A 76 9.82 -6.10 -14.75
CA TYR A 76 10.30 -5.33 -13.59
C TYR A 76 9.21 -5.06 -12.56
N GLY A 77 7.99 -4.79 -12.98
CA GLY A 77 6.88 -4.61 -12.04
C GLY A 77 6.62 -5.86 -11.22
N LYS A 78 6.65 -7.01 -11.85
CA LYS A 78 6.51 -8.30 -11.18
C LYS A 78 7.65 -8.56 -10.20
N LYS A 79 8.88 -8.19 -10.56
CA LYS A 79 10.06 -8.33 -9.69
C LYS A 79 9.93 -7.45 -8.44
N LEU A 80 9.44 -6.22 -8.61
CA LEU A 80 9.22 -5.31 -7.49
C LEU A 80 8.17 -5.87 -6.52
N LEU A 81 7.06 -6.37 -7.04
CA LEU A 81 6.02 -6.98 -6.22
C LEU A 81 6.54 -8.22 -5.50
N LYS A 82 7.31 -9.05 -6.17
CA LYS A 82 7.90 -10.26 -5.55
C LYS A 82 8.84 -9.91 -4.41
N PHE A 83 9.66 -8.89 -4.59
CA PHE A 83 10.54 -8.41 -3.53
C PHE A 83 9.74 -7.95 -2.30
N LEU A 84 8.69 -7.16 -2.55
CA LEU A 84 7.80 -6.68 -1.49
C LEU A 84 7.15 -7.85 -0.74
N GLU A 85 6.64 -8.83 -1.49
CA GLU A 85 5.96 -9.99 -0.92
C GLU A 85 6.89 -10.80 -0.03
N ASP A 86 8.09 -11.11 -0.51
CA ASP A 86 9.07 -11.90 0.25
C ASP A 86 9.47 -11.18 1.53
N LYS A 87 9.71 -9.88 1.45
CA LYS A 87 10.12 -9.09 2.61
C LYS A 87 9.06 -9.10 3.72
N PHE A 88 7.84 -8.77 3.39
CA PHE A 88 6.79 -8.61 4.39
C PHE A 88 6.18 -9.94 4.84
N GLU A 89 6.20 -10.96 4.00
CA GLU A 89 5.82 -12.30 4.42
C GLU A 89 6.76 -12.80 5.51
N ASN A 90 8.07 -12.60 5.35
CA ASN A 90 9.06 -12.98 6.36
C ASN A 90 8.88 -12.22 7.67
N GLU A 91 8.32 -11.03 7.63
CA GLU A 91 8.06 -10.21 8.82
C GLU A 91 6.70 -10.50 9.46
N GLY A 92 5.93 -11.44 8.91
CA GLY A 92 4.68 -11.91 9.49
C GLY A 92 3.46 -11.03 9.25
N TYR A 93 3.51 -10.16 8.24
CA TYR A 93 2.37 -9.31 7.89
C TYR A 93 1.20 -10.13 7.37
N ASN A 94 0.01 -9.55 7.40
CA ASN A 94 -1.23 -10.22 7.03
C ASN A 94 -1.49 -10.20 5.52
N ASN A 95 -1.31 -9.04 4.88
CA ASN A 95 -1.62 -8.91 3.46
C ASN A 95 -0.93 -7.70 2.83
N ILE A 96 -0.92 -7.73 1.50
CA ILE A 96 -0.62 -6.56 0.67
C ILE A 96 -1.91 -6.17 -0.02
N ASN A 97 -2.24 -4.88 0.01
CA ASN A 97 -3.44 -4.40 -0.67
C ASN A 97 -3.16 -3.10 -1.42
N LEU A 98 -4.01 -2.84 -2.40
CA LEU A 98 -3.87 -1.66 -3.26
C LEU A 98 -5.18 -1.36 -3.97
N SER A 99 -5.27 -0.17 -4.53
CA SER A 99 -6.32 0.14 -5.49
C SER A 99 -5.70 0.72 -6.76
N THR A 100 -6.35 0.47 -7.89
CA THR A 100 -5.93 0.97 -9.19
C THR A 100 -7.14 1.35 -10.00
N SER A 101 -6.98 2.30 -10.92
CA SER A 101 -8.07 2.75 -11.79
C SER A 101 -8.10 1.94 -13.07
N GLU A 102 -9.27 1.91 -13.71
CA GLU A 102 -9.48 1.19 -14.98
C GLU A 102 -8.41 1.54 -16.02
N PHE A 103 -8.06 2.83 -16.15
CA PHE A 103 -7.08 3.27 -17.15
C PHE A 103 -5.65 2.82 -16.83
N GLN A 104 -5.40 2.32 -15.62
CA GLN A 104 -4.09 1.88 -15.16
C GLN A 104 -3.86 0.37 -15.31
N ALA A 105 -4.69 -0.30 -16.11
CA ALA A 105 -4.58 -1.72 -16.45
C ALA A 105 -4.59 -2.65 -15.22
N PRO A 106 -5.74 -2.79 -14.56
CA PRO A 106 -5.86 -3.59 -13.32
C PRO A 106 -5.54 -5.07 -13.49
N THR A 107 -5.63 -5.62 -14.71
CA THR A 107 -5.36 -7.05 -14.97
C THR A 107 -3.94 -7.48 -14.63
N PHE A 108 -2.99 -6.53 -14.57
CA PHE A 108 -1.62 -6.81 -14.17
C PHE A 108 -1.58 -7.46 -12.78
N TYR A 109 -2.38 -6.96 -11.84
CA TYR A 109 -2.40 -7.47 -10.48
C TYR A 109 -2.99 -8.87 -10.38
N GLU A 110 -4.02 -9.15 -11.15
CA GLU A 110 -4.58 -10.51 -11.24
C GLU A 110 -3.54 -11.51 -11.72
N LYS A 111 -2.76 -11.13 -12.73
CA LYS A 111 -1.67 -11.97 -13.26
C LYS A 111 -0.57 -12.20 -12.23
N CYS A 112 -0.41 -11.29 -11.28
CA CYS A 112 0.56 -11.43 -10.19
C CYS A 112 0.02 -12.17 -8.96
N GLY A 113 -1.21 -12.72 -9.05
CA GLY A 113 -1.81 -13.52 -8.00
C GLY A 113 -2.63 -12.72 -6.99
N TYR A 114 -2.93 -11.47 -7.27
CA TYR A 114 -3.78 -10.65 -6.43
C TYR A 114 -5.24 -10.94 -6.72
N LYS A 115 -6.06 -10.94 -5.67
CA LYS A 115 -7.50 -11.15 -5.79
C LYS A 115 -8.24 -9.83 -5.79
N LEU A 116 -9.23 -9.71 -6.67
CA LEU A 116 -10.14 -8.57 -6.67
C LEU A 116 -11.10 -8.69 -5.50
N GLU A 117 -11.08 -7.70 -4.60
CA GLU A 117 -12.02 -7.64 -3.46
C GLU A 117 -13.25 -6.83 -3.77
N PHE A 118 -13.09 -5.73 -4.48
CA PHE A 118 -14.15 -4.75 -4.63
C PHE A 118 -13.92 -3.87 -5.85
N VAL A 119 -15.01 -3.47 -6.51
CA VAL A 119 -15.01 -2.52 -7.62
C VAL A 119 -15.87 -1.33 -7.24
N ARG A 120 -15.30 -0.14 -7.32
CA ARG A 120 -16.06 1.10 -7.12
C ARG A 120 -16.22 1.79 -8.46
N LYS A 121 -17.41 1.68 -9.04
CA LYS A 121 -17.71 2.32 -10.31
C LYS A 121 -17.75 3.83 -10.17
N ASN A 122 -17.06 4.53 -11.06
CA ASN A 122 -17.18 5.98 -11.13
C ASN A 122 -18.46 6.31 -11.89
N LYS A 123 -19.30 7.15 -11.32
CA LYS A 123 -20.62 7.47 -11.89
C LYS A 123 -20.56 8.30 -13.16
N ILE A 124 -19.42 8.97 -13.41
CA ILE A 124 -19.30 9.92 -14.51
C ILE A 124 -18.35 9.39 -15.58
N ASN A 125 -17.16 8.91 -15.18
CA ASN A 125 -16.14 8.47 -16.10
C ASN A 125 -15.69 7.04 -15.76
N PRO A 126 -16.08 6.03 -16.59
CA PRO A 126 -15.71 4.65 -16.33
C PRO A 126 -14.21 4.39 -16.22
N LYS A 127 -13.37 5.22 -16.85
CA LYS A 127 -11.91 5.11 -16.75
C LYS A 127 -11.39 5.33 -15.33
N LEU A 128 -12.19 5.99 -14.49
CA LEU A 128 -11.86 6.28 -13.09
C LEU A 128 -12.46 5.25 -12.12
N THR A 129 -13.10 4.21 -12.63
CA THR A 129 -13.58 3.09 -11.81
C THR A 129 -12.39 2.47 -11.11
N LYS A 130 -12.50 2.24 -9.81
CA LYS A 130 -11.42 1.70 -8.99
C LYS A 130 -11.60 0.23 -8.72
N TYR A 131 -10.50 -0.48 -8.76
CA TYR A 131 -10.39 -1.91 -8.48
C TYR A 131 -9.51 -2.09 -7.25
N PHE A 132 -10.02 -2.78 -6.23
CA PHE A 132 -9.32 -3.02 -4.98
C PHE A 132 -8.83 -4.46 -4.95
N PHE A 133 -7.52 -4.62 -4.82
CA PHE A 133 -6.86 -5.93 -4.84
C PHE A 133 -6.17 -6.24 -3.52
N VAL A 134 -6.08 -7.52 -3.22
CA VAL A 134 -5.41 -8.02 -2.02
C VAL A 134 -4.65 -9.31 -2.33
N LYS A 135 -3.52 -9.49 -1.65
CA LYS A 135 -2.82 -10.76 -1.59
C LYS A 135 -2.53 -11.08 -0.13
N PHE A 136 -3.17 -12.12 0.39
CA PHE A 136 -2.96 -12.56 1.76
C PHE A 136 -1.70 -13.41 1.85
N PHE A 137 -0.98 -13.26 2.96
CA PHE A 137 0.16 -14.11 3.28
C PHE A 137 -0.33 -15.38 3.97
N ASP A 138 0.44 -16.48 3.81
CA ASP A 138 0.03 -17.79 4.31
C ASP A 138 0.13 -17.93 5.83
N ASN A 139 1.14 -17.29 6.44
CA ASN A 139 1.43 -17.48 7.87
C ASN A 139 1.62 -16.14 8.59
N PRO A 140 0.59 -15.28 8.64
CA PRO A 140 0.72 -14.01 9.34
C PRO A 140 0.83 -14.23 10.85
N ASN A 141 1.68 -13.44 11.50
CA ASN A 141 1.89 -13.54 12.94
C ASN A 141 1.95 -12.20 13.68
N GLN A 142 1.71 -11.09 12.99
CA GLN A 142 1.62 -9.78 13.61
C GLN A 142 0.42 -9.76 14.56
N TYR A 143 0.66 -9.31 15.78
CA TYR A 143 -0.34 -9.29 16.86
C TYR A 143 -0.83 -10.66 17.34
N MET A 144 -0.18 -11.75 16.95
CA MET A 144 -0.47 -13.07 17.51
C MET A 144 -0.01 -13.13 18.97
N GLY A 145 -0.82 -13.79 19.81
CA GLY A 145 -0.48 -13.96 21.21
C GLY A 145 -0.66 -12.73 22.08
N VAL A 146 -1.23 -11.66 21.54
CA VAL A 146 -1.65 -10.49 22.33
C VAL A 146 -2.97 -10.84 23.00
N SER A 147 -2.92 -11.01 24.29
CA SER A 147 -4.10 -11.39 25.09
C SER A 147 -4.56 -10.24 25.96
#